data_61885e0b62ec78198e2815237a4ea488
#
_entry.id   61885e0b62ec78198e2815237a4ea488
#
_cell.length_a   1.000
_cell.length_b   1.000
_cell.length_c   1.000
_cell.angle_alpha   90.00
_cell.angle_beta   90.00
_cell.angle_gamma   90.00
#
_symmetry.space_group_name_H-M   'P 1'
#
loop_
_entity.id
_entity.type
_entity.pdbx_description
1 polymer ?
#
loop_
_entity_poly.entity_id
_entity_poly.type
_entity_poly.pdbx_seq_one_letter_code
_entity_poly.pdbx_strand_id
1 'polypeptide(L)'
;PSDLSLALGSSSFSPIEMTRAFSILVNEGKVQEPVYITKVEDRNGNIIYEHQSFNDDEAKDNINFPWINNEKNIKPIQLISEVGSVEDFDPRSTYVVKDILREAMKRGSNRRRTESISRNDFGGKTGTTNDSISTWFSGFHEDLVTTVWIGNDDFSSLGEDEFGSTIALPIWVSFMEAVIPQLPEYQTSIPQGISFVRVNKETGERSDDLGDDAYFELLLD
;
A
#
# COMPACT_ATOMS: atom_id res chain seq x y z
N PRO A 1 14.23 14.68 -7.57
CA PRO A 1 15.10 14.44 -8.70
C PRO A 1 14.75 13.11 -9.34
N SER A 2 14.51 13.11 -10.67
CA SER A 2 14.24 11.91 -11.43
C SER A 2 15.57 11.21 -11.74
N ASP A 3 16.05 10.41 -10.82
CA ASP A 3 17.21 9.57 -11.08
C ASP A 3 16.85 8.09 -10.92
N LEU A 4 17.65 7.22 -11.53
CA LEU A 4 17.39 5.76 -11.54
C LEU A 4 17.48 5.13 -10.13
N SER A 5 18.09 5.82 -9.16
CA SER A 5 18.18 5.35 -7.77
C SER A 5 16.82 5.34 -7.06
N LEU A 6 15.84 6.09 -7.58
CA LEU A 6 14.47 6.07 -7.07
C LEU A 6 13.88 4.65 -7.10
N ALA A 7 14.20 3.86 -8.13
CA ALA A 7 13.76 2.46 -8.22
C ALA A 7 14.34 1.57 -7.11
N LEU A 8 15.43 1.99 -6.48
CA LEU A 8 16.05 1.32 -5.33
C LEU A 8 15.60 1.88 -3.98
N GLY A 9 14.66 2.84 -3.98
CA GLY A 9 14.11 3.42 -2.76
C GLY A 9 14.98 4.50 -2.13
N SER A 10 15.66 5.32 -2.93
CA SER A 10 16.54 6.40 -2.44
C SER A 10 15.82 7.63 -1.90
N SER A 11 14.50 7.71 -2.03
CA SER A 11 13.70 8.84 -1.52
C SER A 11 13.28 8.63 -0.07
N SER A 12 13.06 9.75 0.64
CA SER A 12 12.54 9.75 2.01
C SER A 12 11.02 9.87 1.97
N PHE A 13 10.34 9.00 2.71
CA PHE A 13 8.89 8.97 2.85
C PHE A 13 8.49 8.83 4.32
N SER A 14 7.36 9.39 4.68
CA SER A 14 6.69 9.09 5.94
C SER A 14 5.92 7.75 5.87
N PRO A 15 5.62 7.11 7.01
CA PRO A 15 4.81 5.89 7.01
C PRO A 15 3.45 6.05 6.34
N ILE A 16 2.81 7.23 6.46
CA ILE A 16 1.52 7.47 5.82
C ILE A 16 1.61 7.57 4.30
N GLU A 17 2.66 8.20 3.77
CA GLU A 17 2.90 8.26 2.33
C GLU A 17 3.18 6.87 1.75
N MET A 18 3.94 6.05 2.47
CA MET A 18 4.20 4.67 2.07
C MET A 18 2.92 3.81 2.13
N THR A 19 2.11 3.96 3.17
CA THR A 19 0.80 3.28 3.27
C THR A 19 -0.11 3.68 2.12
N ARG A 20 -0.17 4.98 1.79
CA ARG A 20 -0.91 5.51 0.65
C ARG A 20 -0.42 4.91 -0.68
N ALA A 21 0.89 4.82 -0.88
CA ALA A 21 1.45 4.21 -2.09
C ALA A 21 1.05 2.73 -2.22
N PHE A 22 1.07 1.97 -1.13
CA PHE A 22 0.62 0.58 -1.15
C PHE A 22 -0.90 0.42 -1.30
N SER A 23 -1.69 1.42 -0.88
CA SER A 23 -3.15 1.38 -1.08
C SER A 23 -3.56 1.40 -2.56
N ILE A 24 -2.73 1.96 -3.42
CA ILE A 24 -2.95 1.95 -4.88
C ILE A 24 -3.06 0.51 -5.42
N LEU A 25 -2.29 -0.42 -4.84
CA LEU A 25 -2.29 -1.84 -5.26
C LEU A 25 -3.61 -2.55 -4.94
N VAL A 26 -4.29 -2.19 -3.84
CA VAL A 26 -5.56 -2.79 -3.42
C VAL A 26 -6.77 -2.02 -3.95
N ASN A 27 -6.58 -0.78 -4.39
CA ASN A 27 -7.62 0.08 -4.98
C ASN A 27 -7.61 0.07 -6.53
N GLU A 28 -7.14 -1.01 -7.15
CA GLU A 28 -7.16 -1.16 -8.61
C GLU A 28 -6.47 -0.01 -9.36
N GLY A 29 -5.40 0.53 -8.79
CA GLY A 29 -4.64 1.63 -9.37
C GLY A 29 -5.10 3.02 -8.97
N LYS A 30 -6.21 3.15 -8.27
CA LYS A 30 -6.76 4.46 -7.87
C LYS A 30 -5.97 5.07 -6.73
N VAL A 31 -5.60 6.33 -6.89
CA VAL A 31 -4.92 7.11 -5.88
C VAL A 31 -5.94 7.75 -4.95
N GLN A 32 -5.82 7.50 -3.65
CA GLN A 32 -6.72 8.06 -2.64
C GLN A 32 -5.97 9.00 -1.69
N GLU A 33 -6.65 10.10 -1.32
CA GLU A 33 -6.17 10.98 -0.26
C GLU A 33 -6.55 10.44 1.12
N PRO A 34 -5.65 10.52 2.11
CA PRO A 34 -5.97 10.08 3.45
C PRO A 34 -7.02 10.99 4.11
N VAL A 35 -8.04 10.38 4.68
CA VAL A 35 -9.09 11.10 5.42
C VAL A 35 -8.76 11.07 6.90
N TYR A 36 -8.50 12.23 7.49
CA TYR A 36 -8.15 12.36 8.91
C TYR A 36 -9.36 12.63 9.80
N ILE A 37 -10.39 13.28 9.26
CA ILE A 37 -11.61 13.64 9.99
C ILE A 37 -12.80 13.13 9.19
N THR A 38 -13.48 12.13 9.70
CA THR A 38 -14.66 11.56 9.06
C THR A 38 -15.95 12.28 9.47
N LYS A 39 -15.98 12.81 10.71
CA LYS A 39 -17.18 13.46 11.25
C LYS A 39 -16.82 14.46 12.33
N VAL A 40 -17.53 15.60 12.38
CA VAL A 40 -17.49 16.57 13.48
C VAL A 40 -18.90 16.81 13.96
N GLU A 41 -19.13 16.67 15.28
CA GLU A 41 -20.41 16.93 15.94
C GLU A 41 -20.26 18.06 16.97
N ASP A 42 -21.33 18.83 17.15
CA ASP A 42 -21.42 19.78 18.26
C ASP A 42 -21.76 19.06 19.59
N ARG A 43 -21.75 19.82 20.70
CA ARG A 43 -22.09 19.29 22.04
C ARG A 43 -23.52 18.74 22.14
N ASN A 44 -24.40 19.05 21.21
CA ASN A 44 -25.79 18.60 21.20
C ASN A 44 -26.00 17.39 20.27
N GLY A 45 -24.90 16.89 19.61
CA GLY A 45 -24.96 15.79 18.67
C GLY A 45 -25.36 16.21 17.25
N ASN A 46 -25.41 17.52 16.95
CA ASN A 46 -25.66 17.95 15.58
C ASN A 46 -24.38 17.77 14.74
N ILE A 47 -24.52 17.19 13.57
CA ILE A 47 -23.41 17.01 12.63
C ILE A 47 -23.06 18.37 12.03
N ILE A 48 -21.81 18.82 12.23
CA ILE A 48 -21.25 20.04 11.67
C ILE A 48 -20.53 19.74 10.35
N TYR A 49 -19.88 18.57 10.30
CA TYR A 49 -19.15 18.09 9.14
C TYR A 49 -19.24 16.57 9.09
N GLU A 50 -19.42 16.03 7.91
CA GLU A 50 -19.32 14.60 7.62
C GLU A 50 -18.62 14.44 6.27
N HIS A 51 -17.55 13.64 6.27
CA HIS A 51 -16.83 13.34 5.06
C HIS A 51 -17.70 12.48 4.15
N GLN A 52 -17.97 12.95 2.94
CA GLN A 52 -18.67 12.17 1.93
C GLN A 52 -17.66 11.23 1.27
N SER A 53 -17.92 9.93 1.35
CA SER A 53 -17.05 8.94 0.71
C SER A 53 -17.08 9.11 -0.82
N PHE A 54 -15.94 8.89 -1.47
CA PHE A 54 -15.64 9.15 -2.89
C PHE A 54 -16.54 8.45 -3.94
N ASN A 55 -17.68 7.90 -3.57
CA ASN A 55 -18.61 7.29 -4.53
C ASN A 55 -19.56 8.26 -5.23
N ASP A 56 -19.48 9.55 -4.89
CA ASP A 56 -20.30 10.58 -5.53
C ASP A 56 -19.41 11.46 -6.41
N ASP A 57 -19.51 11.31 -7.72
CA ASP A 57 -18.81 12.05 -8.77
C ASP A 57 -19.07 13.60 -8.77
N GLU A 58 -19.74 14.13 -7.75
CA GLU A 58 -20.14 15.54 -7.66
C GLU A 58 -19.86 16.24 -6.31
N ALA A 59 -19.17 15.63 -5.37
CA ALA A 59 -18.93 16.26 -4.06
C ALA A 59 -17.84 17.33 -4.14
N LYS A 60 -18.22 18.53 -4.52
CA LYS A 60 -17.46 19.74 -4.16
C LYS A 60 -17.64 19.95 -2.66
N ASP A 61 -16.55 19.86 -1.90
CA ASP A 61 -16.52 20.11 -0.47
C ASP A 61 -17.05 21.51 -0.12
N ASN A 62 -18.34 21.63 0.05
CA ASN A 62 -18.95 22.79 0.67
C ASN A 62 -18.93 22.62 2.19
N ILE A 63 -17.75 22.82 2.79
CA ILE A 63 -17.64 22.91 4.24
C ILE A 63 -18.30 24.23 4.69
N ASN A 64 -19.52 24.14 5.19
CA ASN A 64 -20.22 25.28 5.76
C ASN A 64 -19.98 25.31 7.28
N PHE A 65 -19.05 26.13 7.72
CA PHE A 65 -18.86 26.44 9.14
C PHE A 65 -19.77 27.63 9.53
N PRO A 66 -20.88 27.44 10.27
CA PRO A 66 -21.82 28.50 10.60
C PRO A 66 -21.22 29.68 11.36
N TRP A 67 -20.07 29.49 12.01
CA TRP A 67 -19.34 30.53 12.77
C TRP A 67 -18.27 31.26 11.94
N ILE A 68 -17.97 30.83 10.71
CA ILE A 68 -17.03 31.49 9.82
C ILE A 68 -17.72 32.61 9.02
N ASN A 69 -19.04 32.63 8.95
CA ASN A 69 -19.83 33.61 8.18
C ASN A 69 -19.99 34.94 8.89
N ASN A 70 -19.37 35.23 10.03
CA ASN A 70 -19.34 36.53 10.67
C ASN A 70 -18.03 37.29 10.37
N GLU A 71 -18.08 38.06 9.27
CA GLU A 71 -17.39 39.33 9.08
C GLU A 71 -15.94 39.50 9.57
N LYS A 72 -15.05 38.59 9.25
CA LYS A 72 -13.61 38.93 9.09
C LYS A 72 -12.96 37.89 8.17
N ASN A 73 -12.53 38.34 6.98
CA ASN A 73 -11.66 37.68 6.00
C ASN A 73 -10.68 36.61 6.55
N ILE A 74 -11.17 35.58 7.17
CA ILE A 74 -10.42 34.35 7.39
C ILE A 74 -10.64 33.54 6.11
N LYS A 75 -9.65 33.59 5.22
CA LYS A 75 -9.59 32.64 4.11
C LYS A 75 -9.78 31.26 4.71
N PRO A 76 -10.68 30.43 4.18
CA PRO A 76 -10.74 29.03 4.61
C PRO A 76 -9.33 28.47 4.55
N ILE A 77 -8.95 27.73 5.59
CA ILE A 77 -7.71 26.96 5.55
C ILE A 77 -7.89 26.05 4.33
N GLN A 78 -7.28 26.44 3.21
CA GLN A 78 -7.06 25.51 2.13
C GLN A 78 -6.15 24.44 2.75
N LEU A 79 -6.74 23.34 3.19
CA LEU A 79 -6.03 22.10 3.34
C LEU A 79 -5.36 21.91 1.99
N ILE A 80 -4.02 21.90 2.00
CA ILE A 80 -3.18 21.94 0.81
C ILE A 80 -3.55 20.76 -0.09
N SER A 81 -4.50 20.96 -0.99
CA SER A 81 -4.82 20.07 -2.10
C SER A 81 -4.11 20.51 -3.38
N GLU A 82 -2.91 21.08 -3.24
CA GLU A 82 -2.02 21.34 -4.37
C GLU A 82 -0.95 20.24 -4.51
N VAL A 83 -1.31 19.00 -4.24
CA VAL A 83 -0.69 17.89 -4.96
C VAL A 83 -1.47 17.80 -6.26
N GLY A 84 -0.85 18.17 -7.37
CA GLY A 84 -1.46 18.02 -8.70
C GLY A 84 -2.11 16.66 -8.78
N SER A 85 -3.29 16.56 -9.39
CA SER A 85 -4.04 15.31 -9.54
C SER A 85 -3.09 14.23 -10.03
N VAL A 86 -2.71 13.33 -9.14
CA VAL A 86 -1.93 12.15 -9.55
C VAL A 86 -2.89 11.31 -10.38
N GLU A 87 -2.57 11.09 -11.64
CA GLU A 87 -3.37 10.21 -12.49
C GLU A 87 -3.40 8.81 -11.88
N ASP A 88 -4.54 8.14 -12.00
CA ASP A 88 -4.68 6.74 -11.60
C ASP A 88 -3.73 5.85 -12.41
N PHE A 89 -3.26 4.80 -11.79
CA PHE A 89 -2.40 3.81 -12.43
C PHE A 89 -3.25 2.80 -13.21
N ASP A 90 -2.66 2.21 -14.25
CA ASP A 90 -3.30 1.11 -14.99
C ASP A 90 -3.60 -0.06 -14.03
N PRO A 91 -4.89 -0.45 -13.86
CA PRO A 91 -5.27 -1.55 -12.95
C PRO A 91 -4.60 -2.88 -13.28
N ARG A 92 -4.22 -3.11 -14.54
CA ARG A 92 -3.51 -4.33 -14.95
C ARG A 92 -2.07 -4.31 -14.41
N SER A 93 -1.39 -3.17 -14.52
CA SER A 93 -0.02 -3.02 -13.99
C SER A 93 0.00 -3.16 -12.47
N THR A 94 -0.97 -2.56 -11.76
CA THR A 94 -1.09 -2.68 -10.31
C THR A 94 -1.43 -4.11 -9.89
N TYR A 95 -2.27 -4.82 -10.64
CA TYR A 95 -2.56 -6.23 -10.41
C TYR A 95 -1.30 -7.10 -10.50
N VAL A 96 -0.50 -6.94 -11.57
CA VAL A 96 0.73 -7.69 -11.75
C VAL A 96 1.72 -7.44 -10.61
N VAL A 97 1.92 -6.17 -10.20
CA VAL A 97 2.79 -5.83 -9.07
C VAL A 97 2.25 -6.42 -7.77
N LYS A 98 0.94 -6.35 -7.54
CA LYS A 98 0.28 -6.95 -6.38
C LYS A 98 0.51 -8.45 -6.31
N ASP A 99 0.38 -9.16 -7.42
CA ASP A 99 0.60 -10.59 -7.51
C ASP A 99 2.07 -10.97 -7.27
N ILE A 100 3.02 -10.24 -7.85
CA ILE A 100 4.46 -10.42 -7.60
C ILE A 100 4.77 -10.29 -6.10
N LEU A 101 4.19 -9.30 -5.41
CA LEU A 101 4.40 -9.10 -3.99
C LEU A 101 3.77 -10.21 -3.14
N ARG A 102 2.62 -10.75 -3.54
CA ARG A 102 2.01 -11.94 -2.91
C ARG A 102 2.88 -13.18 -3.08
N GLU A 103 3.32 -13.45 -4.31
CA GLU A 103 4.18 -14.59 -4.58
C GLU A 103 5.53 -14.50 -3.85
N ALA A 104 6.10 -13.29 -3.72
CA ALA A 104 7.31 -13.06 -2.94
C ALA A 104 7.13 -13.43 -1.45
N MET A 105 5.93 -13.22 -0.88
CA MET A 105 5.63 -13.63 0.49
C MET A 105 5.43 -15.15 0.60
N LYS A 106 4.81 -15.79 -0.39
CA LYS A 106 4.55 -17.23 -0.41
C LYS A 106 5.79 -18.07 -0.67
N ARG A 107 6.67 -17.63 -1.56
CA ARG A 107 7.80 -18.43 -2.07
C ARG A 107 9.16 -17.81 -1.75
N GLY A 108 9.22 -16.56 -1.35
CA GLY A 108 10.44 -15.82 -1.07
C GLY A 108 11.07 -16.15 0.29
N SER A 109 12.14 -15.43 0.61
CA SER A 109 12.89 -15.57 1.88
C SER A 109 12.04 -15.30 3.13
N ASN A 110 10.94 -14.56 3.00
CA ASN A 110 10.04 -14.22 4.11
C ASN A 110 8.99 -15.29 4.41
N ARG A 111 8.84 -16.33 3.58
CA ARG A 111 7.82 -17.38 3.73
C ARG A 111 7.77 -17.96 5.16
N ARG A 112 8.93 -18.34 5.72
CA ARG A 112 9.00 -18.92 7.06
C ARG A 112 8.54 -17.96 8.17
N ARG A 113 8.70 -16.65 7.95
CA ARG A 113 8.32 -15.61 8.93
C ARG A 113 6.84 -15.29 8.90
N THR A 114 6.15 -15.62 7.81
CA THR A 114 4.71 -15.40 7.62
C THR A 114 3.89 -16.68 7.70
N GLU A 115 4.53 -17.82 8.02
CA GLU A 115 3.89 -19.15 8.04
C GLU A 115 2.77 -19.25 9.08
N SER A 116 2.86 -18.46 10.16
CA SER A 116 1.81 -18.35 11.19
C SER A 116 0.51 -17.71 10.67
N ILE A 117 0.59 -16.89 9.62
CA ILE A 117 -0.59 -16.38 8.91
C ILE A 117 -1.05 -17.48 7.97
N SER A 118 -2.08 -18.23 8.35
CA SER A 118 -2.60 -19.39 7.61
C SER A 118 -3.42 -19.02 6.36
N ARG A 119 -3.15 -17.85 5.75
CA ARG A 119 -3.81 -17.32 4.54
C ARG A 119 -2.79 -16.91 3.50
N ASN A 120 -3.24 -16.76 2.24
CA ASN A 120 -2.39 -16.46 1.09
C ASN A 120 -2.82 -15.20 0.32
N ASP A 121 -3.81 -14.47 0.82
CA ASP A 121 -4.39 -13.28 0.18
C ASP A 121 -3.78 -11.96 0.68
N PHE A 122 -2.55 -12.02 1.15
CA PHE A 122 -1.76 -10.86 1.54
C PHE A 122 -0.44 -10.81 0.76
N GLY A 123 0.11 -9.62 0.67
CA GLY A 123 1.40 -9.36 0.05
C GLY A 123 2.17 -8.29 0.80
N GLY A 124 3.43 -8.08 0.43
CA GLY A 124 4.20 -7.02 1.05
C GLY A 124 5.66 -6.99 0.63
N LYS A 125 6.34 -5.94 1.08
CA LYS A 125 7.74 -5.68 0.77
C LYS A 125 8.50 -5.15 1.99
N THR A 126 9.69 -5.70 2.21
CA THR A 126 10.67 -5.18 3.17
C THR A 126 11.43 -4.00 2.57
N GLY A 127 11.84 -3.07 3.41
CA GLY A 127 12.82 -2.05 3.10
C GLY A 127 13.89 -2.00 4.19
N THR A 128 15.12 -1.72 3.81
CA THR A 128 16.24 -1.50 4.73
C THR A 128 17.13 -0.44 4.12
N THR A 129 17.42 0.61 4.87
CA THR A 129 18.40 1.62 4.46
C THR A 129 19.82 1.08 4.59
N ASN A 130 20.77 1.73 3.91
CA ASN A 130 22.19 1.47 4.14
C ASN A 130 22.51 1.60 5.62
N ASP A 131 23.45 0.81 6.12
CA ASP A 131 23.90 0.78 7.52
C ASP A 131 22.77 0.51 8.53
N SER A 132 21.64 -0.07 8.09
CA SER A 132 20.47 -0.38 8.92
C SER A 132 20.00 0.81 9.78
N ILE A 133 20.00 2.03 9.24
CA ILE A 133 19.53 3.23 9.94
C ILE A 133 18.03 3.16 10.18
N SER A 134 17.27 2.62 9.21
CA SER A 134 15.86 2.34 9.37
C SER A 134 15.42 1.11 8.60
N THR A 135 14.40 0.45 9.12
CA THR A 135 13.82 -0.75 8.54
C THR A 135 12.33 -0.57 8.33
N TRP A 136 11.84 -1.16 7.24
CA TRP A 136 10.46 -1.03 6.79
C TRP A 136 9.85 -2.38 6.47
N PHE A 137 8.58 -2.49 6.70
CA PHE A 137 7.72 -3.46 6.06
C PHE A 137 6.38 -2.82 5.73
N SER A 138 6.02 -2.80 4.45
CA SER A 138 4.69 -2.41 3.98
C SER A 138 4.01 -3.62 3.41
N GLY A 139 2.84 -3.93 3.93
CA GLY A 139 2.06 -5.08 3.50
C GLY A 139 0.58 -4.76 3.40
N PHE A 140 -0.12 -5.61 2.68
CA PHE A 140 -1.53 -5.42 2.35
C PHE A 140 -2.31 -6.73 2.35
N HIS A 141 -3.58 -6.59 2.64
CA HIS A 141 -4.72 -7.42 2.31
C HIS A 141 -5.68 -6.57 1.47
N GLU A 142 -6.69 -7.13 0.82
CA GLU A 142 -7.61 -6.32 -0.02
C GLU A 142 -8.31 -5.18 0.74
N ASP A 143 -8.63 -5.37 2.03
CA ASP A 143 -9.32 -4.37 2.86
C ASP A 143 -8.38 -3.62 3.80
N LEU A 144 -7.08 -3.91 3.79
CA LEU A 144 -6.17 -3.36 4.78
C LEU A 144 -4.76 -3.17 4.23
N VAL A 145 -4.23 -1.98 4.43
CA VAL A 145 -2.81 -1.69 4.17
C VAL A 145 -2.14 -1.24 5.46
N THR A 146 -1.00 -1.82 5.77
CA THR A 146 -0.27 -1.53 7.01
C THR A 146 1.21 -1.36 6.72
N THR A 147 1.77 -0.28 7.23
CA THR A 147 3.20 0.00 7.14
C THR A 147 3.82 0.05 8.54
N VAL A 148 4.92 -0.67 8.71
CA VAL A 148 5.76 -0.63 9.91
C VAL A 148 7.09 0.01 9.54
N TRP A 149 7.48 1.02 10.30
CA TRP A 149 8.77 1.67 10.23
C TRP A 149 9.45 1.63 11.59
N ILE A 150 10.74 1.36 11.60
CA ILE A 150 11.57 1.37 12.80
C ILE A 150 12.87 2.08 12.48
N GLY A 151 13.25 3.01 13.34
CA GLY A 151 14.46 3.79 13.27
C GLY A 151 14.71 4.51 14.58
N ASN A 152 15.92 4.98 14.80
CA ASN A 152 16.27 5.85 15.91
C ASN A 152 16.00 7.31 15.52
N ASP A 153 15.60 8.15 16.50
CA ASP A 153 15.29 9.57 16.29
C ASP A 153 16.52 10.37 15.82
N ASP A 154 17.73 9.93 16.20
CA ASP A 154 19.00 10.53 15.80
C ASP A 154 19.60 9.94 14.51
N PHE A 155 18.85 9.07 13.82
CA PHE A 155 19.28 8.35 12.62
C PHE A 155 20.54 7.51 12.81
N SER A 156 20.86 7.11 14.04
CA SER A 156 21.91 6.13 14.30
C SER A 156 21.50 4.75 13.80
N SER A 157 22.49 3.89 13.52
CA SER A 157 22.24 2.50 13.09
C SER A 157 21.46 1.73 14.16
N LEU A 158 20.55 0.88 13.72
CA LEU A 158 19.80 -0.07 14.56
C LEU A 158 20.68 -1.26 15.01
N GLY A 159 21.80 -1.48 14.33
CA GLY A 159 22.73 -2.57 14.60
C GLY A 159 23.05 -3.39 13.35
N GLU A 160 24.05 -4.26 13.47
CA GLU A 160 24.40 -5.23 12.43
C GLU A 160 23.27 -6.27 12.30
N ASP A 161 22.96 -6.70 11.07
CA ASP A 161 21.92 -7.68 10.74
C ASP A 161 20.48 -7.27 11.06
N GLU A 162 20.24 -5.99 11.36
CA GLU A 162 18.90 -5.44 11.58
C GLU A 162 18.26 -5.01 10.26
N PHE A 163 17.46 -5.92 9.71
CA PHE A 163 16.78 -5.74 8.42
C PHE A 163 15.26 -5.60 8.58
N GLY A 164 14.59 -5.11 7.55
CA GLY A 164 13.13 -5.09 7.52
C GLY A 164 12.49 -6.46 7.73
N SER A 165 13.17 -7.54 7.33
CA SER A 165 12.73 -8.92 7.55
C SER A 165 12.91 -9.41 8.99
N THR A 166 13.85 -8.84 9.75
CA THR A 166 14.18 -9.29 11.13
C THR A 166 13.48 -8.47 12.19
N ILE A 167 13.15 -7.18 11.91
CA ILE A 167 12.53 -6.30 12.89
C ILE A 167 11.11 -5.87 12.45
N ALA A 168 10.97 -5.21 11.28
CA ALA A 168 9.68 -4.63 10.88
C ALA A 168 8.65 -5.71 10.51
N LEU A 169 9.04 -6.74 9.78
CA LEU A 169 8.15 -7.84 9.37
C LEU A 169 7.54 -8.60 10.56
N PRO A 170 8.26 -9.00 11.62
CA PRO A 170 7.65 -9.67 12.75
C PRO A 170 6.56 -8.86 13.45
N ILE A 171 6.71 -7.55 13.54
CA ILE A 171 5.69 -6.66 14.10
C ILE A 171 4.44 -6.65 13.20
N TRP A 172 4.65 -6.54 11.89
CA TRP A 172 3.56 -6.62 10.93
C TRP A 172 2.84 -7.97 10.99
N VAL A 173 3.58 -9.08 11.09
CA VAL A 173 3.02 -10.43 11.22
C VAL A 173 2.15 -10.53 12.48
N SER A 174 2.66 -10.10 13.63
CA SER A 174 1.92 -10.13 14.90
C SER A 174 0.62 -9.33 14.82
N PHE A 175 0.63 -8.18 14.14
CA PHE A 175 -0.58 -7.40 13.88
C PHE A 175 -1.55 -8.16 12.97
N MET A 176 -1.06 -8.72 11.87
CA MET A 176 -1.90 -9.44 10.91
C MET A 176 -2.49 -10.73 11.46
N GLU A 177 -1.77 -11.46 12.32
CA GLU A 177 -2.30 -12.64 13.03
C GLU A 177 -3.58 -12.30 13.83
N ALA A 178 -3.63 -11.12 14.43
CA ALA A 178 -4.78 -10.68 15.21
C ALA A 178 -5.94 -10.16 14.34
N VAL A 179 -5.65 -9.56 13.19
CA VAL A 179 -6.63 -8.83 12.38
C VAL A 179 -7.16 -9.67 11.23
N ILE A 180 -6.31 -10.43 10.55
CA ILE A 180 -6.67 -11.15 9.31
C ILE A 180 -7.81 -12.18 9.49
N PRO A 181 -7.98 -12.84 10.65
CA PRO A 181 -9.13 -13.72 10.87
C PRO A 181 -10.49 -13.00 10.88
N GLN A 182 -10.49 -11.66 11.04
CA GLN A 182 -11.69 -10.83 11.06
C GLN A 182 -12.01 -10.27 9.66
N LEU A 183 -11.09 -10.40 8.71
CA LEU A 183 -11.26 -9.93 7.34
C LEU A 183 -11.78 -11.07 6.44
N PRO A 184 -12.62 -10.75 5.45
CA PRO A 184 -13.06 -11.73 4.47
C PRO A 184 -11.86 -12.31 3.70
N GLU A 185 -11.97 -13.55 3.25
CA GLU A 185 -10.96 -14.14 2.37
C GLU A 185 -11.26 -13.77 0.92
N TYR A 186 -10.27 -13.19 0.24
CA TYR A 186 -10.42 -12.73 -1.13
C TYR A 186 -9.74 -13.66 -2.12
N GLN A 187 -10.53 -14.01 -3.16
CA GLN A 187 -9.99 -14.53 -4.42
C GLN A 187 -10.01 -13.39 -5.43
N THR A 188 -8.83 -12.84 -5.72
CA THR A 188 -8.73 -11.70 -6.64
C THR A 188 -9.06 -12.16 -8.05
N SER A 189 -10.05 -11.54 -8.68
CA SER A 189 -10.34 -11.73 -10.10
C SER A 189 -9.24 -11.10 -10.96
N ILE A 190 -8.84 -11.81 -12.00
CA ILE A 190 -7.82 -11.31 -12.94
C ILE A 190 -8.48 -10.25 -13.83
N PRO A 191 -7.91 -9.02 -13.92
CA PRO A 191 -8.43 -8.00 -14.81
C PRO A 191 -8.39 -8.45 -16.29
N GLN A 192 -9.33 -7.92 -17.08
CA GLN A 192 -9.30 -8.12 -18.52
C GLN A 192 -8.03 -7.51 -19.13
N GLY A 193 -7.38 -8.20 -20.09
CA GLY A 193 -6.11 -7.78 -20.69
C GLY A 193 -4.90 -8.24 -19.90
N ILE A 194 -5.06 -9.28 -19.07
CA ILE A 194 -3.97 -10.05 -18.47
C ILE A 194 -4.14 -11.50 -18.87
N SER A 195 -3.07 -12.08 -19.36
CA SER A 195 -3.02 -13.49 -19.76
C SER A 195 -2.05 -14.27 -18.88
N PHE A 196 -2.39 -15.54 -18.56
CA PHE A 196 -1.44 -16.49 -18.03
C PHE A 196 -0.67 -17.13 -19.16
N VAL A 197 0.62 -16.97 -19.14
CA VAL A 197 1.51 -17.53 -20.13
C VAL A 197 2.50 -18.46 -19.44
N ARG A 198 2.70 -19.61 -20.07
CA ARG A 198 3.73 -20.52 -19.60
C ARG A 198 5.07 -20.07 -20.12
N VAL A 199 6.05 -19.95 -19.25
CA VAL A 199 7.40 -19.49 -19.56
C VAL A 199 8.44 -20.50 -19.07
N ASN A 200 9.51 -20.62 -19.80
CA ASN A 200 10.66 -21.42 -19.39
C ASN A 200 11.40 -20.74 -18.24
N LYS A 201 11.76 -21.49 -17.19
CA LYS A 201 12.41 -20.96 -15.97
C LYS A 201 13.76 -20.33 -16.20
N GLU A 202 14.51 -20.82 -17.21
CA GLU A 202 15.86 -20.35 -17.47
C GLU A 202 15.89 -19.16 -18.43
N THR A 203 15.04 -19.20 -19.48
CA THR A 203 15.08 -18.20 -20.54
C THR A 203 14.03 -17.09 -20.39
N GLY A 204 12.97 -17.34 -19.61
CA GLY A 204 11.82 -16.43 -19.51
C GLY A 204 10.95 -16.36 -20.78
N GLU A 205 11.28 -17.17 -21.81
CA GLU A 205 10.51 -17.20 -23.07
C GLU A 205 9.25 -18.06 -22.93
N ARG A 206 8.25 -17.78 -23.75
CA ARG A 206 7.05 -18.62 -23.84
C ARG A 206 7.43 -20.07 -24.14
N SER A 207 6.83 -21.00 -23.43
CA SER A 207 7.12 -22.42 -23.55
C SER A 207 5.82 -23.24 -23.63
N ASP A 208 5.76 -24.12 -24.60
CA ASP A 208 4.70 -25.13 -24.71
C ASP A 208 5.06 -26.42 -23.93
N ASP A 209 6.23 -26.46 -23.31
CA ASP A 209 6.68 -27.59 -22.52
C ASP A 209 5.78 -27.79 -21.30
N LEU A 210 5.31 -29.03 -21.09
CA LEU A 210 4.47 -29.43 -19.95
C LEU A 210 5.31 -29.94 -18.77
N GLY A 211 6.64 -29.93 -18.85
CA GLY A 211 7.55 -30.38 -17.80
C GLY A 211 7.76 -29.37 -16.67
N ASP A 212 8.59 -29.77 -15.72
CA ASP A 212 8.88 -28.98 -14.50
C ASP A 212 9.76 -27.74 -14.76
N ASP A 213 10.29 -27.57 -15.99
CA ASP A 213 11.14 -26.45 -16.38
C ASP A 213 10.37 -25.22 -16.82
N ALA A 214 9.06 -25.24 -16.73
CA ALA A 214 8.19 -24.11 -17.04
C ALA A 214 7.25 -23.78 -15.88
N TYR A 215 6.87 -22.52 -15.75
CA TYR A 215 5.88 -22.03 -14.80
C TYR A 215 4.93 -21.03 -15.47
N PHE A 216 3.82 -20.72 -14.82
CA PHE A 216 2.90 -19.71 -15.31
C PHE A 216 3.30 -18.33 -14.82
N GLU A 217 3.29 -17.36 -15.73
CA GLU A 217 3.57 -15.96 -15.50
C GLU A 217 2.41 -15.11 -16.01
N LEU A 218 2.19 -13.96 -15.39
CA LEU A 218 1.20 -12.97 -15.81
C LEU A 218 1.83 -12.03 -16.83
N LEU A 219 1.20 -11.88 -17.98
CA LEU A 219 1.60 -10.91 -19.00
C LEU A 219 0.44 -9.97 -19.30
N LEU A 220 0.78 -8.71 -19.55
CA LEU A 220 -0.12 -7.71 -20.10
C LEU A 220 -0.28 -8.00 -21.60
N ASP A 221 -1.54 -8.07 -22.10
CA ASP A 221 -1.86 -8.24 -23.51
C ASP A 221 -1.58 -7.00 -24.33
#